data_0dc26d6c6a0e6865fe7073f9bac4c423
#
_entry.id   0dc26d6c6a0e6865fe7073f9bac4c423
#
_cell.length_a   1.000
_cell.length_b   1.000
_cell.length_c   1.000
_cell.angle_alpha   90.00
_cell.angle_beta   90.00
_cell.angle_gamma   90.00
#
_symmetry.space_group_name_H-M   'P 1'
#
loop_
_entity.id
_entity.type
_entity.pdbx_description
1 polymer ?
#
loop_
_entity_poly.entity_id
_entity_poly.type
_entity_poly.pdbx_seq_one_letter_code
_entity_poly.pdbx_strand_id
1 'polypeptide(L)'
;YSKYYRSKYSIILNLNPDHLERHLSFKNYAEAKFKIVKSQNKNDYAFIDNQNNFLNKLIENNPIKSKVIKINYLKYKKYFRKIDNIYFNNSSNKKNLSFVLSIAKVLKLNLKTVLNTANKFKGLDYRQQIIYKSKKLLIINDSKSTSFSSTAPLLESYKNIYWILGGLAKKGDKLKLKKKIFSKYKS
;
A
#
# COMPACT_ATOMS: atom_id res chain seq x y z
N TYR A 1 17.76 4.13 15.34
CA TYR A 1 17.88 2.65 15.27
C TYR A 1 18.36 2.13 13.92
N SER A 2 18.23 2.90 12.80
CA SER A 2 18.66 2.45 11.47
C SER A 2 20.12 2.75 11.12
N LYS A 3 20.90 3.38 12.01
CA LYS A 3 22.27 3.81 11.72
C LYS A 3 23.20 2.63 11.35
N TYR A 4 22.96 1.47 11.94
CA TYR A 4 23.75 0.25 11.73
C TYR A 4 22.99 -0.83 10.96
N TYR A 5 21.73 -0.60 10.60
CA TYR A 5 20.91 -1.57 9.90
C TYR A 5 21.01 -1.39 8.39
N ARG A 6 21.34 -2.46 7.70
CA ARG A 6 21.31 -2.55 6.23
C ARG A 6 20.41 -3.70 5.80
N SER A 7 19.37 -3.39 5.04
CA SER A 7 18.52 -4.43 4.49
C SER A 7 18.93 -4.80 3.07
N LYS A 8 19.00 -6.10 2.77
CA LYS A 8 19.25 -6.61 1.41
C LYS A 8 18.08 -6.28 0.45
N TYR A 9 16.87 -6.28 0.96
CA TYR A 9 15.66 -5.98 0.21
C TYR A 9 14.86 -4.92 0.97
N SER A 10 14.79 -3.71 0.45
CA SER A 10 14.01 -2.61 1.02
C SER A 10 12.79 -2.33 0.18
N ILE A 11 11.67 -2.02 0.83
CA ILE A 11 10.41 -1.69 0.16
C ILE A 11 9.90 -0.34 0.67
N ILE A 12 9.60 0.58 -0.24
CA ILE A 12 8.81 1.78 0.06
C ILE A 12 7.52 1.69 -0.73
N LEU A 13 6.45 1.20 -0.08
CA LEU A 13 5.14 0.96 -0.69
C LEU A 13 4.44 2.25 -1.13
N ASN A 14 4.54 3.28 -0.27
CA ASN A 14 3.94 4.58 -0.49
C ASN A 14 4.58 5.63 0.42
N LEU A 15 4.40 6.89 0.06
CA LEU A 15 4.68 8.05 0.90
C LEU A 15 3.44 8.94 0.89
N ASN A 16 2.65 8.86 1.93
CA ASN A 16 1.53 9.76 2.19
C ASN A 16 1.83 10.57 3.45
N PRO A 17 1.34 11.81 3.57
CA PRO A 17 1.48 12.58 4.80
C PRO A 17 0.90 11.80 5.99
N ASP A 18 1.74 11.47 6.95
CA ASP A 18 1.38 10.83 8.21
C ASP A 18 2.42 11.20 9.29
N HIS A 19 2.04 11.12 10.56
CA HIS A 19 2.93 11.42 11.69
C HIS A 19 3.62 12.79 11.59
N LEU A 20 2.93 13.81 11.03
CA LEU A 20 3.50 15.14 10.84
C LEU A 20 3.75 15.86 12.17
N GLU A 21 3.00 15.53 13.22
CA GLU A 21 3.22 15.98 14.58
C GLU A 21 4.61 15.58 15.09
N ARG A 22 5.13 14.42 14.70
CA ARG A 22 6.46 13.91 15.07
C ARG A 22 7.57 14.39 14.13
N HIS A 23 7.30 14.44 12.84
CA HIS A 23 8.30 14.73 11.81
C HIS A 23 8.35 16.19 11.41
N LEU A 24 7.41 17.03 11.89
CA LEU A 24 7.26 18.47 11.63
C LEU A 24 6.97 18.81 10.16
N SER A 25 7.37 17.98 9.20
CA SER A 25 7.09 18.16 7.78
C SER A 25 7.01 16.83 7.03
N PHE A 26 6.30 16.85 5.91
CA PHE A 26 6.26 15.69 5.00
C PHE A 26 7.64 15.35 4.44
N LYS A 27 8.48 16.35 4.18
CA LYS A 27 9.86 16.16 3.71
C LYS A 27 10.67 15.34 4.73
N ASN A 28 10.67 15.75 6.00
CA ASN A 28 11.38 15.05 7.08
C ASN A 28 10.89 13.61 7.25
N TYR A 29 9.57 13.41 7.17
CA TYR A 29 8.97 12.07 7.22
C TYR A 29 9.44 11.18 6.05
N ALA A 30 9.43 11.71 4.85
CA ALA A 30 9.88 10.99 3.66
C ALA A 30 11.38 10.66 3.71
N GLU A 31 12.21 11.61 4.15
CA GLU A 31 13.65 11.41 4.35
C GLU A 31 13.93 10.36 5.44
N ALA A 32 13.15 10.35 6.52
CA ALA A 32 13.28 9.33 7.56
C ALA A 32 12.98 7.92 7.02
N LYS A 33 11.96 7.76 6.18
CA LYS A 33 11.68 6.49 5.48
C LYS A 33 12.73 6.15 4.44
N PHE A 34 13.26 7.15 3.76
CA PHE A 34 14.26 6.96 2.70
C PHE A 34 15.61 6.44 3.24
N LYS A 35 15.91 6.65 4.51
CA LYS A 35 17.13 6.12 5.16
C LYS A 35 17.31 4.61 4.96
N ILE A 36 16.21 3.84 4.86
CA ILE A 36 16.28 2.39 4.67
C ILE A 36 16.95 1.99 3.34
N VAL A 37 16.80 2.81 2.29
CA VAL A 37 17.44 2.56 1.00
C VAL A 37 18.81 3.25 0.89
N LYS A 38 19.03 4.35 1.62
CA LYS A 38 20.34 5.02 1.68
C LYS A 38 21.45 4.14 2.27
N SER A 39 21.10 3.25 3.20
CA SER A 39 22.05 2.34 3.84
C SER A 39 22.44 1.15 2.98
N GLN A 40 21.81 0.96 1.82
CA GLN A 40 22.04 -0.16 0.92
C GLN A 40 23.32 0.00 0.08
N ASN A 41 23.85 -1.12 -0.42
CA ASN A 41 24.98 -1.16 -1.36
C ASN A 41 24.57 -1.72 -2.74
N LYS A 42 25.53 -1.84 -3.67
CA LYS A 42 25.33 -2.29 -5.07
C LYS A 42 24.68 -3.68 -5.23
N ASN A 43 24.75 -4.52 -4.21
CA ASN A 43 24.22 -5.89 -4.24
C ASN A 43 22.82 -5.99 -3.61
N ASP A 44 22.31 -4.89 -3.06
CA ASP A 44 20.99 -4.83 -2.43
C ASP A 44 19.92 -4.34 -3.43
N TYR A 45 18.67 -4.47 -3.07
CA TYR A 45 17.53 -4.13 -3.92
C TYR A 45 16.57 -3.16 -3.20
N ALA A 46 16.23 -2.07 -3.88
CA ALA A 46 15.21 -1.12 -3.43
C ALA A 46 13.97 -1.22 -4.32
N PHE A 47 12.85 -1.65 -3.76
CA PHE A 47 11.56 -1.71 -4.45
C PHE A 47 10.75 -0.46 -4.12
N ILE A 48 10.36 0.31 -5.14
CA ILE A 48 9.69 1.59 -4.96
C ILE A 48 8.46 1.72 -5.85
N ASP A 49 7.48 2.47 -5.38
CA ASP A 49 6.31 2.83 -6.19
C ASP A 49 6.68 3.82 -7.28
N ASN A 50 6.63 3.39 -8.55
CA ASN A 50 6.90 4.24 -9.70
C ASN A 50 5.90 5.39 -9.88
N GLN A 51 4.72 5.29 -9.28
CA GLN A 51 3.66 6.31 -9.38
C GLN A 51 3.78 7.38 -8.30
N ASN A 52 4.71 7.26 -7.36
CA ASN A 52 4.94 8.25 -6.34
C ASN A 52 5.99 9.28 -6.82
N ASN A 53 5.51 10.41 -7.36
CA ASN A 53 6.37 11.47 -7.91
C ASN A 53 7.36 12.03 -6.88
N PHE A 54 6.94 12.15 -5.60
CA PHE A 54 7.83 12.65 -4.57
C PHE A 54 9.00 11.68 -4.32
N LEU A 55 8.71 10.38 -4.24
CA LEU A 55 9.73 9.35 -4.06
C LEU A 55 10.69 9.29 -5.25
N ASN A 56 10.18 9.41 -6.47
CA ASN A 56 11.00 9.47 -7.67
C ASN A 56 11.97 10.65 -7.63
N LYS A 57 11.48 11.87 -7.36
CA LYS A 57 12.33 13.06 -7.19
C LYS A 57 13.34 12.92 -6.06
N LEU A 58 12.95 12.28 -4.95
CA LEU A 58 13.85 12.06 -3.83
C LEU A 58 15.03 11.17 -4.20
N ILE A 59 14.80 10.13 -5.02
CA ILE A 59 15.84 9.24 -5.53
C ILE A 59 16.73 9.95 -6.56
N GLU A 60 16.14 10.73 -7.46
CA GLU A 60 16.88 11.52 -8.45
C GLU A 60 17.86 12.49 -7.78
N ASN A 61 17.39 13.18 -6.72
CA ASN A 61 18.20 14.13 -5.97
C ASN A 61 19.17 13.48 -4.96
N ASN A 62 18.98 12.21 -4.64
CA ASN A 62 19.81 11.45 -3.70
C ASN A 62 20.11 10.06 -4.28
N PRO A 63 21.07 9.94 -5.16
CA PRO A 63 21.44 8.66 -5.77
C PRO A 63 21.72 7.59 -4.71
N ILE A 64 21.12 6.42 -4.89
CA ILE A 64 21.30 5.27 -4.02
C ILE A 64 22.14 4.21 -4.73
N LYS A 65 22.92 3.45 -3.96
CA LYS A 65 23.86 2.46 -4.53
C LYS A 65 23.15 1.17 -4.96
N SER A 66 21.99 0.86 -4.39
CA SER A 66 21.27 -0.39 -4.63
C SER A 66 20.59 -0.43 -6.01
N LYS A 67 20.25 -1.64 -6.44
CA LYS A 67 19.47 -1.88 -7.65
C LYS A 67 18.03 -1.42 -7.41
N VAL A 68 17.62 -0.32 -8.07
CA VAL A 68 16.26 0.24 -7.94
C VAL A 68 15.30 -0.49 -8.87
N ILE A 69 14.24 -1.05 -8.29
CA ILE A 69 13.14 -1.68 -9.02
C ILE A 69 11.90 -0.81 -8.86
N LYS A 70 11.58 -0.05 -9.91
CA LYS A 70 10.40 0.81 -9.98
C LYS A 70 9.17 -0.02 -10.33
N ILE A 71 8.19 -0.08 -9.42
CA ILE A 71 6.99 -0.90 -9.56
C ILE A 71 5.82 -0.06 -10.05
N ASN A 72 5.33 -0.40 -11.24
CA ASN A 72 4.04 0.06 -11.74
C ASN A 72 3.06 -1.11 -11.65
N TYR A 73 2.11 -1.05 -10.70
CA TYR A 73 1.17 -2.14 -10.45
C TYR A 73 0.28 -2.46 -11.65
N LEU A 74 0.04 -1.51 -12.56
CA LEU A 74 -0.76 -1.75 -13.77
C LEU A 74 -0.13 -2.78 -14.71
N LYS A 75 1.21 -2.93 -14.67
CA LYS A 75 1.93 -3.97 -15.43
C LYS A 75 1.67 -5.39 -14.90
N TYR A 76 1.03 -5.51 -13.73
CA TYR A 76 0.72 -6.80 -13.09
C TYR A 76 -0.72 -7.28 -13.33
N LYS A 77 -1.51 -6.61 -14.17
CA LYS A 77 -2.92 -6.96 -14.47
C LYS A 77 -3.12 -8.44 -14.82
N LYS A 78 -2.20 -9.05 -15.59
CA LYS A 78 -2.27 -10.48 -15.95
C LYS A 78 -2.22 -11.43 -14.75
N TYR A 79 -1.55 -11.03 -13.67
CA TYR A 79 -1.50 -11.81 -12.42
C TYR A 79 -2.76 -11.59 -11.59
N PHE A 80 -3.27 -10.35 -11.54
CA PHE A 80 -4.49 -10.05 -10.80
C PHE A 80 -5.71 -10.80 -11.33
N ARG A 81 -5.76 -11.09 -12.63
CA ARG A 81 -6.83 -11.92 -13.25
C ARG A 81 -6.82 -13.37 -12.73
N LYS A 82 -5.72 -13.84 -12.13
CA LYS A 82 -5.56 -15.18 -11.56
C LYS A 82 -5.84 -15.20 -10.05
N ILE A 83 -6.21 -14.05 -9.47
CA ILE A 83 -6.51 -13.90 -8.05
C ILE A 83 -8.02 -13.80 -7.88
N ASP A 84 -8.59 -14.80 -7.22
CA ASP A 84 -10.00 -14.87 -6.83
C ASP A 84 -10.17 -14.63 -5.33
N ASN A 85 -9.36 -13.74 -4.77
CA ASN A 85 -9.43 -13.35 -3.37
C ASN A 85 -9.92 -11.92 -3.27
N ILE A 86 -11.09 -11.73 -2.66
CA ILE A 86 -11.76 -10.43 -2.49
C ILE A 86 -10.89 -9.39 -1.76
N TYR A 87 -9.95 -9.83 -0.91
CA TYR A 87 -8.98 -8.94 -0.27
C TYR A 87 -8.19 -8.10 -1.28
N PHE A 88 -7.91 -8.66 -2.47
CA PHE A 88 -7.18 -7.96 -3.53
C PHE A 88 -8.08 -7.22 -4.54
N ASN A 89 -9.37 -7.00 -4.25
CA ASN A 89 -10.26 -6.30 -5.18
C ASN A 89 -9.96 -4.79 -5.28
N ASN A 90 -9.39 -4.19 -4.25
CA ASN A 90 -9.06 -2.76 -4.25
C ASN A 90 -7.65 -2.48 -4.81
N SER A 91 -7.43 -1.24 -5.25
CA SER A 91 -6.18 -0.80 -5.87
C SER A 91 -4.99 -0.84 -4.92
N SER A 92 -5.20 -0.55 -3.63
CA SER A 92 -4.12 -0.55 -2.62
C SER A 92 -3.56 -1.95 -2.41
N ASN A 93 -4.42 -2.96 -2.23
CA ASN A 93 -3.99 -4.33 -2.03
C ASN A 93 -3.41 -4.95 -3.32
N LYS A 94 -3.92 -4.58 -4.51
CA LYS A 94 -3.28 -4.94 -5.79
C LYS A 94 -1.89 -4.35 -5.91
N LYS A 95 -1.70 -3.10 -5.48
CA LYS A 95 -0.39 -2.47 -5.43
C LYS A 95 0.54 -3.25 -4.49
N ASN A 96 0.11 -3.57 -3.28
CA ASN A 96 0.91 -4.37 -2.34
C ASN A 96 1.30 -5.73 -2.94
N LEU A 97 0.35 -6.43 -3.58
CA LEU A 97 0.63 -7.71 -4.25
C LEU A 97 1.66 -7.57 -5.38
N SER A 98 1.69 -6.45 -6.09
CA SER A 98 2.69 -6.22 -7.15
C SER A 98 4.11 -6.13 -6.59
N PHE A 99 4.29 -5.60 -5.37
CA PHE A 99 5.58 -5.63 -4.67
C PHE A 99 5.97 -7.07 -4.30
N VAL A 100 5.04 -7.85 -3.75
CA VAL A 100 5.27 -9.27 -3.44
C VAL A 100 5.70 -10.04 -4.69
N LEU A 101 4.98 -9.87 -5.80
CA LEU A 101 5.33 -10.51 -7.07
C LEU A 101 6.67 -10.05 -7.63
N SER A 102 7.05 -8.79 -7.43
CA SER A 102 8.36 -8.28 -7.85
C SER A 102 9.49 -8.90 -7.05
N ILE A 103 9.33 -8.98 -5.72
CA ILE A 103 10.32 -9.62 -4.84
C ILE A 103 10.44 -11.10 -5.18
N ALA A 104 9.31 -11.78 -5.37
CA ALA A 104 9.27 -13.20 -5.75
C ALA A 104 10.08 -13.46 -7.04
N LYS A 105 9.99 -12.56 -8.03
CA LYS A 105 10.79 -12.66 -9.26
C LYS A 105 12.28 -12.49 -9.01
N VAL A 106 12.67 -11.51 -8.18
CA VAL A 106 14.08 -11.29 -7.83
C VAL A 106 14.65 -12.49 -7.07
N LEU A 107 13.84 -13.10 -6.21
CA LEU A 107 14.18 -14.30 -5.46
C LEU A 107 14.03 -15.59 -6.27
N LYS A 108 13.63 -15.51 -7.54
CA LYS A 108 13.36 -16.65 -8.44
C LYS A 108 12.37 -17.67 -7.87
N LEU A 109 11.39 -17.19 -7.08
CA LEU A 109 10.34 -18.05 -6.51
C LEU A 109 9.34 -18.46 -7.60
N ASN A 110 8.74 -19.64 -7.41
CA ASN A 110 7.67 -20.11 -8.30
C ASN A 110 6.42 -19.22 -8.17
N LEU A 111 6.14 -18.43 -9.22
CA LEU A 111 5.02 -17.48 -9.22
C LEU A 111 3.65 -18.14 -9.09
N LYS A 112 3.47 -19.40 -9.54
CA LYS A 112 2.23 -20.15 -9.35
C LYS A 112 1.97 -20.40 -7.86
N THR A 113 3.01 -20.79 -7.13
CA THR A 113 2.94 -20.94 -5.67
C THR A 113 2.60 -19.61 -4.98
N VAL A 114 3.27 -18.51 -5.37
CA VAL A 114 2.98 -17.18 -4.80
C VAL A 114 1.53 -16.76 -5.03
N LEU A 115 0.99 -16.97 -6.24
CA LEU A 115 -0.41 -16.67 -6.55
C LEU A 115 -1.39 -17.56 -5.78
N ASN A 116 -1.09 -18.85 -5.64
CA ASN A 116 -1.90 -19.75 -4.83
C ASN A 116 -1.92 -19.33 -3.35
N THR A 117 -0.79 -18.90 -2.80
CA THR A 117 -0.71 -18.36 -1.44
C THR A 117 -1.50 -17.07 -1.29
N ALA A 118 -1.43 -16.17 -2.28
CA ALA A 118 -2.24 -14.96 -2.30
C ALA A 118 -3.75 -15.27 -2.33
N ASN A 119 -4.18 -16.30 -3.08
CA ASN A 119 -5.57 -16.73 -3.09
C ASN A 119 -6.06 -17.26 -1.73
N LYS A 120 -5.17 -17.86 -0.94
CA LYS A 120 -5.47 -18.38 0.41
C LYS A 120 -5.26 -17.35 1.52
N PHE A 121 -4.76 -16.15 1.18
CA PHE A 121 -4.44 -15.14 2.17
C PHE A 121 -5.70 -14.60 2.84
N LYS A 122 -5.78 -14.71 4.15
CA LYS A 122 -6.96 -14.29 4.95
C LYS A 122 -6.99 -12.79 5.27
N GLY A 123 -5.95 -12.04 4.87
CA GLY A 123 -5.78 -10.64 5.26
C GLY A 123 -5.12 -10.50 6.64
N LEU A 124 -5.13 -9.29 7.14
CA LEU A 124 -4.65 -8.94 8.48
C LEU A 124 -5.83 -8.45 9.32
N ASP A 125 -5.81 -8.75 10.61
CA ASP A 125 -6.83 -8.28 11.53
C ASP A 125 -6.93 -6.75 11.51
N TYR A 126 -8.16 -6.27 11.46
CA TYR A 126 -8.51 -4.85 11.43
C TYR A 126 -7.99 -4.07 10.19
N ARG A 127 -7.45 -4.75 9.17
CA ARG A 127 -7.03 -4.14 7.90
C ARG A 127 -7.83 -4.73 6.75
N GLN A 128 -8.94 -4.08 6.41
CA GLN A 128 -9.87 -4.55 5.38
C GLN A 128 -10.28 -6.01 5.61
N GLN A 129 -10.37 -6.39 6.88
CA GLN A 129 -10.71 -7.72 7.33
C GLN A 129 -12.19 -7.99 7.03
N ILE A 130 -12.44 -9.04 6.27
CA ILE A 130 -13.82 -9.50 6.04
C ILE A 130 -14.27 -10.27 7.27
N ILE A 131 -15.20 -9.69 8.03
CA ILE A 131 -15.76 -10.32 9.23
C ILE A 131 -17.07 -11.04 8.96
N TYR A 132 -17.76 -10.68 7.87
CA TYR A 132 -18.97 -11.37 7.42
C TYR A 132 -19.12 -11.26 5.90
N LYS A 133 -19.58 -12.33 5.25
CA LYS A 133 -19.89 -12.36 3.83
C LYS A 133 -21.10 -13.25 3.54
N SER A 134 -22.10 -12.67 2.87
CA SER A 134 -23.22 -13.39 2.29
C SER A 134 -23.49 -12.90 0.86
N LYS A 135 -24.54 -13.43 0.21
CA LYS A 135 -24.98 -12.92 -1.11
C LYS A 135 -25.44 -11.46 -1.06
N LYS A 136 -25.99 -11.00 0.08
CA LYS A 136 -26.62 -9.68 0.23
C LYS A 136 -25.79 -8.68 1.04
N LEU A 137 -24.85 -9.16 1.88
CA LEU A 137 -24.13 -8.31 2.82
C LEU A 137 -22.67 -8.73 2.93
N LEU A 138 -21.79 -7.73 2.91
CA LEU A 138 -20.36 -7.86 3.18
C LEU A 138 -19.99 -6.87 4.28
N ILE A 139 -19.46 -7.37 5.40
CA ILE A 139 -18.99 -6.53 6.50
C ILE A 139 -17.46 -6.57 6.53
N ILE A 140 -16.85 -5.40 6.47
CA ILE A 140 -15.39 -5.22 6.45
C ILE A 140 -14.98 -4.36 7.64
N ASN A 141 -14.05 -4.87 8.44
CA ASN A 141 -13.41 -4.12 9.51
C ASN A 141 -12.09 -3.52 8.99
N ASP A 142 -12.00 -2.19 9.00
CA ASP A 142 -10.80 -1.44 8.60
C ASP A 142 -10.36 -0.43 9.66
N SER A 143 -10.56 -0.78 10.94
CA SER A 143 -10.28 0.10 12.09
C SER A 143 -8.80 0.46 12.27
N LYS A 144 -7.87 -0.23 11.58
CA LYS A 144 -6.45 0.15 11.46
C LYS A 144 -6.22 1.30 10.48
N SER A 145 -7.19 1.68 9.66
CA SER A 145 -7.13 2.87 8.81
C SER A 145 -7.39 4.12 9.65
N THR A 146 -6.32 4.81 10.02
CA THR A 146 -6.35 5.98 10.90
C THR A 146 -6.39 7.31 10.14
N SER A 147 -6.68 7.28 8.83
CA SER A 147 -6.79 8.46 7.97
C SER A 147 -7.76 8.19 6.82
N PHE A 148 -8.41 9.23 6.32
CA PHE A 148 -9.29 9.14 5.15
C PHE A 148 -8.55 8.63 3.91
N SER A 149 -7.29 9.02 3.72
CA SER A 149 -6.48 8.58 2.59
C SER A 149 -6.21 7.07 2.62
N SER A 150 -6.13 6.44 3.79
CA SER A 150 -5.93 4.99 3.92
C SER A 150 -7.20 4.20 3.62
N THR A 151 -8.39 4.73 3.94
CA THR A 151 -9.69 4.07 3.70
C THR A 151 -10.23 4.32 2.29
N ALA A 152 -9.88 5.43 1.64
CA ALA A 152 -10.41 5.80 0.33
C ALA A 152 -10.35 4.69 -0.73
N PRO A 153 -9.26 3.93 -0.91
CA PRO A 153 -9.21 2.82 -1.88
C PRO A 153 -10.23 1.72 -1.61
N LEU A 154 -10.57 1.48 -0.35
CA LEU A 154 -11.59 0.50 0.04
C LEU A 154 -12.98 1.03 -0.36
N LEU A 155 -13.31 2.26 0.01
CA LEU A 155 -14.57 2.91 -0.32
C LEU A 155 -14.80 3.02 -1.84
N GLU A 156 -13.73 3.23 -2.61
CA GLU A 156 -13.79 3.27 -4.07
C GLU A 156 -14.12 1.92 -4.72
N SER A 157 -13.87 0.82 -4.00
CA SER A 157 -13.99 -0.55 -4.54
C SER A 157 -15.39 -1.14 -4.45
N TYR A 158 -16.27 -0.54 -3.67
CA TYR A 158 -17.63 -1.05 -3.40
C TYR A 158 -18.71 -0.05 -3.78
N LYS A 159 -19.96 -0.54 -3.83
CA LYS A 159 -21.18 0.25 -4.03
C LYS A 159 -22.13 -0.04 -2.86
N ASN A 160 -23.13 0.82 -2.65
CA ASN A 160 -24.12 0.67 -1.60
C ASN A 160 -23.45 0.50 -0.21
N ILE A 161 -22.66 1.49 0.16
CA ILE A 161 -21.83 1.44 1.36
C ILE A 161 -22.56 2.10 2.52
N TYR A 162 -22.66 1.38 3.64
CA TYR A 162 -22.91 1.96 4.96
C TYR A 162 -21.56 2.08 5.65
N TRP A 163 -21.13 3.30 5.90
CA TRP A 163 -19.80 3.54 6.47
C TRP A 163 -19.93 4.02 7.91
N ILE A 164 -19.50 3.17 8.84
CA ILE A 164 -19.40 3.48 10.26
C ILE A 164 -17.99 3.99 10.51
N LEU A 165 -17.84 5.23 10.98
CA LEU A 165 -16.56 5.82 11.31
C LEU A 165 -16.66 6.59 12.62
N GLY A 166 -15.52 6.74 13.30
CA GLY A 166 -15.42 7.48 14.56
C GLY A 166 -13.97 7.65 14.97
N GLY A 167 -13.74 8.41 16.03
CA GLY A 167 -12.44 8.72 16.58
C GLY A 167 -12.06 10.19 16.42
N LEU A 168 -10.87 10.54 16.88
CA LEU A 168 -10.33 11.90 16.79
C LEU A 168 -9.72 12.14 15.40
N ALA A 169 -10.16 13.21 14.74
CA ALA A 169 -9.61 13.62 13.46
C ALA A 169 -8.14 14.03 13.57
N LYS A 170 -7.28 13.54 12.70
CA LYS A 170 -5.90 14.00 12.60
C LYS A 170 -5.85 15.39 11.95
N LYS A 171 -5.00 16.27 12.47
CA LYS A 171 -4.79 17.61 11.91
C LYS A 171 -4.42 17.50 10.42
N GLY A 172 -5.19 18.15 9.56
CA GLY A 172 -4.96 18.17 8.11
C GLY A 172 -5.46 16.95 7.33
N ASP A 173 -6.03 15.94 8.00
CA ASP A 173 -6.67 14.81 7.31
C ASP A 173 -8.04 15.24 6.79
N LYS A 174 -8.17 15.30 5.46
CA LYS A 174 -9.41 15.72 4.78
C LYS A 174 -9.91 14.59 3.90
N LEU A 175 -11.20 14.35 3.95
CA LEU A 175 -11.87 13.40 3.05
C LEU A 175 -11.84 13.94 1.61
N LYS A 176 -10.97 13.37 0.78
CA LYS A 176 -10.84 13.71 -0.64
C LYS A 176 -11.48 12.63 -1.52
N LEU A 177 -12.75 12.34 -1.29
CA LEU A 177 -13.48 11.43 -2.17
C LEU A 177 -14.00 12.18 -3.39
N LYS A 178 -13.90 11.55 -4.57
CA LYS A 178 -14.49 12.09 -5.80
C LYS A 178 -16.02 12.16 -5.64
N LYS A 179 -16.68 13.21 -6.14
CA LYS A 179 -18.16 13.38 -6.08
C LYS A 179 -18.92 12.12 -6.50
N LYS A 180 -18.43 11.39 -7.51
CA LYS A 180 -18.98 10.12 -8.00
C LYS A 180 -19.01 9.00 -6.94
N ILE A 181 -18.29 9.12 -5.85
CA ILE A 181 -18.26 8.12 -4.79
C ILE A 181 -19.44 8.36 -3.84
N PHE A 182 -19.83 9.62 -3.60
CA PHE A 182 -20.96 9.93 -2.72
C PHE A 182 -22.29 9.34 -3.20
N SER A 183 -22.48 9.16 -4.50
CA SER A 183 -23.66 8.45 -5.05
C SER A 183 -23.70 6.95 -4.74
N LYS A 184 -22.64 6.41 -4.16
CA LYS A 184 -22.55 5.00 -3.74
C LYS A 184 -22.98 4.78 -2.28
N TYR A 185 -23.17 5.85 -1.52
CA TYR A 185 -23.62 5.77 -0.14
C TYR A 185 -25.15 5.76 -0.09
N LYS A 186 -25.69 4.95 0.81
CA LYS A 186 -27.08 5.03 1.23
C LYS A 186 -27.11 5.75 2.57
N SER A 187 -27.92 6.76 2.69
CA SER A 187 -28.28 7.42 3.95
C SER A 187 -29.18 6.52 4.77
#